data_81b6fcad2bb8613dda691324197448a7
#
_entry.id   81b6fcad2bb8613dda691324197448a7
#
_cell.length_a   1.000
_cell.length_b   1.000
_cell.length_c   1.000
_cell.angle_alpha   90.00
_cell.angle_beta   90.00
_cell.angle_gamma   90.00
#
_symmetry.space_group_name_H-M   'P 1'
#
loop_
_entity.id
_entity.type
_entity.pdbx_description
1 polymer ?
#
loop_
_entity_poly.entity_id
_entity_poly.type
_entity_poly.pdbx_seq_one_letter_code
_entity_poly.pdbx_strand_id
1 'polypeptide(L)'
;MKAIHVSEADSVTQGQVLISLDGTVVEAATRATESQLIDLLATEARLVAERDGGNTLTLRHGFSVLHDTPQMSSALDLQTSLFRTRQASWKTQSEILDQRIRQLQAQIEGMQRQTAALEDQHSLLDDEIVRFEALVSQGNASVVRVLALKRERARLVGAIQSLGSDIAATQVRIGETRNELIGLSQQRTEQILSHLTETQKNIDVLSEQFNADLDRQKRLVIRAPRSGRVIGVRAHTVGGVIVASDPLMFIVPEGDRL
;
A
#
# COMPACT_ATOMS: atom_id res chain seq x y z
N MET A 1 -10.32 -22.84 39.22
CA MET A 1 -10.53 -24.17 38.56
C MET A 1 -11.91 -24.25 37.96
N LYS A 2 -12.05 -24.77 36.72
CA LYS A 2 -13.35 -24.95 36.04
C LYS A 2 -13.92 -26.36 36.26
N ALA A 3 -13.08 -27.38 36.19
CA ALA A 3 -13.47 -28.77 36.39
C ALA A 3 -12.30 -29.62 36.85
N ILE A 4 -12.59 -30.66 37.66
CA ILE A 4 -11.68 -31.75 38.06
C ILE A 4 -12.25 -33.01 37.43
N HIS A 5 -11.44 -33.71 36.67
CA HIS A 5 -11.86 -34.87 35.86
C HIS A 5 -11.45 -36.21 36.45
N VAL A 6 -10.76 -36.20 37.57
CA VAL A 6 -10.22 -37.41 38.24
C VAL A 6 -10.44 -37.33 39.74
N SER A 7 -10.59 -38.47 40.37
CA SER A 7 -10.75 -38.66 41.81
C SER A 7 -9.56 -39.43 42.40
N GLU A 8 -9.48 -39.48 43.74
CA GLU A 8 -8.50 -40.30 44.45
C GLU A 8 -8.61 -41.74 44.01
N ALA A 9 -7.48 -42.40 43.78
CA ALA A 9 -7.34 -43.80 43.36
C ALA A 9 -7.74 -44.09 41.90
N ASP A 10 -8.14 -43.10 41.08
CA ASP A 10 -8.43 -43.33 39.67
C ASP A 10 -7.18 -43.77 38.91
N SER A 11 -7.37 -44.66 37.92
CA SER A 11 -6.35 -45.05 36.95
C SER A 11 -6.41 -44.12 35.76
N VAL A 12 -5.28 -43.49 35.39
CA VAL A 12 -5.18 -42.53 34.29
C VAL A 12 -4.16 -42.96 33.27
N THR A 13 -4.43 -42.65 32.00
CA THR A 13 -3.50 -42.86 30.91
C THR A 13 -2.69 -41.59 30.61
N GLN A 14 -1.50 -41.76 30.02
CA GLN A 14 -0.69 -40.62 29.60
C GLN A 14 -1.46 -39.69 28.65
N GLY A 15 -1.43 -38.37 28.92
CA GLY A 15 -2.15 -37.35 28.14
C GLY A 15 -3.62 -37.15 28.56
N GLN A 16 -4.18 -38.00 29.46
CA GLN A 16 -5.54 -37.83 29.95
C GLN A 16 -5.70 -36.51 30.70
N VAL A 17 -6.83 -35.82 30.49
CA VAL A 17 -7.13 -34.54 31.17
C VAL A 17 -7.43 -34.82 32.66
N LEU A 18 -6.72 -34.14 33.54
CA LEU A 18 -6.87 -34.23 34.97
C LEU A 18 -7.68 -33.08 35.55
N ILE A 19 -7.30 -31.85 35.18
CA ILE A 19 -7.93 -30.64 35.66
C ILE A 19 -8.06 -29.65 34.50
N SER A 20 -9.19 -28.95 34.42
CA SER A 20 -9.41 -27.81 33.54
C SER A 20 -9.47 -26.54 34.37
N LEU A 21 -8.60 -25.60 34.06
CA LEU A 21 -8.58 -24.28 34.68
C LEU A 21 -9.59 -23.33 34.01
N ASP A 22 -9.98 -22.28 34.68
CA ASP A 22 -10.80 -21.24 34.08
C ASP A 22 -9.95 -20.42 33.10
N GLY A 23 -10.32 -20.51 31.85
CA GLY A 23 -9.60 -19.88 30.72
C GLY A 23 -10.22 -18.58 30.22
N THR A 24 -11.30 -18.10 30.83
CA THR A 24 -12.10 -16.99 30.27
C THR A 24 -11.24 -15.77 29.92
N VAL A 25 -10.33 -15.36 30.80
CA VAL A 25 -9.45 -14.20 30.58
C VAL A 25 -8.40 -14.51 29.51
N VAL A 26 -7.78 -15.70 29.59
CA VAL A 26 -6.73 -16.11 28.62
C VAL A 26 -7.31 -16.26 27.23
N GLU A 27 -8.47 -16.93 27.11
CA GLU A 27 -9.17 -17.10 25.82
C GLU A 27 -9.61 -15.76 25.22
N ALA A 28 -10.04 -14.80 26.06
CA ALA A 28 -10.38 -13.45 25.60
C ALA A 28 -9.15 -12.69 25.12
N ALA A 29 -8.02 -12.80 25.82
CA ALA A 29 -6.76 -12.20 25.44
C ALA A 29 -6.25 -12.81 24.11
N THR A 30 -6.25 -14.14 23.99
CA THR A 30 -5.83 -14.83 22.75
C THR A 30 -6.67 -14.39 21.55
N ARG A 31 -8.01 -14.33 21.70
CA ARG A 31 -8.90 -13.85 20.63
C ARG A 31 -8.65 -12.39 20.26
N ALA A 32 -8.33 -11.54 21.22
CA ALA A 32 -8.02 -10.14 20.94
C ALA A 32 -6.71 -10.00 20.14
N THR A 33 -5.65 -10.73 20.55
CA THR A 33 -4.37 -10.77 19.84
C THR A 33 -4.52 -11.37 18.44
N GLU A 34 -5.31 -12.43 18.30
CA GLU A 34 -5.64 -13.09 17.03
C GLU A 34 -6.32 -12.11 16.07
N SER A 35 -7.35 -11.39 16.53
CA SER A 35 -8.07 -10.41 15.70
C SER A 35 -7.15 -9.31 15.20
N GLN A 36 -6.30 -8.75 16.07
CA GLN A 36 -5.33 -7.73 15.68
C GLN A 36 -4.30 -8.24 14.68
N LEU A 37 -3.84 -9.48 14.85
CA LEU A 37 -2.89 -10.11 13.93
C LEU A 37 -3.52 -10.34 12.54
N ILE A 38 -4.78 -10.78 12.48
CA ILE A 38 -5.56 -10.93 11.25
C ILE A 38 -5.65 -9.58 10.50
N ASP A 39 -5.98 -8.50 11.18
CA ASP A 39 -6.11 -7.17 10.58
C ASP A 39 -4.77 -6.67 10.01
N LEU A 40 -3.67 -6.92 10.71
CA LEU A 40 -2.34 -6.56 10.24
C LEU A 40 -1.88 -7.41 9.05
N LEU A 41 -2.14 -8.72 9.05
CA LEU A 41 -1.82 -9.61 7.93
C LEU A 41 -2.60 -9.24 6.66
N ALA A 42 -3.87 -8.92 6.79
CA ALA A 42 -4.67 -8.44 5.68
C ALA A 42 -4.18 -7.06 5.16
N THR A 43 -3.76 -6.17 6.08
CA THR A 43 -3.15 -4.88 5.74
C THR A 43 -1.81 -5.06 5.02
N GLU A 44 -0.94 -5.95 5.49
CA GLU A 44 0.31 -6.29 4.82
C GLU A 44 0.06 -6.80 3.40
N ALA A 45 -0.90 -7.72 3.22
CA ALA A 45 -1.25 -8.26 1.91
C ALA A 45 -1.65 -7.15 0.92
N ARG A 46 -2.42 -6.15 1.37
CA ARG A 46 -2.76 -4.98 0.56
C ARG A 46 -1.53 -4.14 0.22
N LEU A 47 -0.70 -3.81 1.22
CA LEU A 47 0.47 -2.95 1.02
C LEU A 47 1.51 -3.61 0.08
N VAL A 48 1.68 -4.92 0.17
CA VAL A 48 2.52 -5.70 -0.75
C VAL A 48 1.95 -5.64 -2.18
N ALA A 49 0.63 -5.83 -2.34
CA ALA A 49 -0.02 -5.71 -3.65
C ALA A 49 0.10 -4.28 -4.23
N GLU A 50 -0.03 -3.24 -3.39
CA GLU A 50 0.16 -1.83 -3.80
C GLU A 50 1.61 -1.54 -4.22
N ARG A 51 2.61 -2.10 -3.51
CA ARG A 51 4.04 -1.95 -3.82
C ARG A 51 4.41 -2.63 -5.13
N ASP A 52 3.95 -3.86 -5.32
CA ASP A 52 4.35 -4.71 -6.45
C ASP A 52 3.50 -4.47 -7.71
N GLY A 53 2.48 -3.61 -7.62
CA GLY A 53 1.54 -3.36 -8.71
C GLY A 53 0.67 -4.57 -9.05
N GLY A 54 0.48 -5.47 -8.09
CA GLY A 54 -0.37 -6.65 -8.24
C GLY A 54 -1.86 -6.29 -8.35
N ASN A 55 -2.68 -7.27 -8.74
CA ASN A 55 -4.13 -7.12 -8.84
C ASN A 55 -4.88 -7.90 -7.74
N THR A 56 -4.19 -8.75 -6.99
CA THR A 56 -4.74 -9.61 -5.96
C THR A 56 -3.93 -9.49 -4.67
N LEU A 57 -4.61 -9.62 -3.53
CA LEU A 57 -3.98 -9.66 -2.23
C LEU A 57 -3.52 -11.09 -1.95
N THR A 58 -2.25 -11.26 -1.62
CA THR A 58 -1.66 -12.55 -1.23
C THR A 58 -1.20 -12.48 0.23
N LEU A 59 -1.64 -13.43 1.04
CA LEU A 59 -1.23 -13.51 2.43
C LEU A 59 0.20 -14.05 2.57
N ARG A 60 0.91 -13.56 3.57
CA ARG A 60 2.24 -14.04 3.96
C ARG A 60 2.19 -15.51 4.39
N HIS A 61 3.13 -16.32 3.92
CA HIS A 61 3.31 -17.69 4.39
C HIS A 61 3.68 -17.72 5.90
N GLY A 62 3.22 -18.74 6.61
CA GLY A 62 3.54 -18.96 8.03
C GLY A 62 2.36 -18.82 9.00
N PHE A 63 1.23 -18.28 8.57
CA PHE A 63 0.01 -18.12 9.39
C PHE A 63 -1.17 -18.94 8.86
N SER A 64 -0.90 -20.15 8.34
CA SER A 64 -1.91 -21.00 7.67
C SER A 64 -3.13 -21.31 8.56
N VAL A 65 -2.96 -21.38 9.87
CA VAL A 65 -4.06 -21.60 10.83
C VAL A 65 -5.08 -20.46 10.82
N LEU A 66 -4.65 -19.23 10.48
CA LEU A 66 -5.52 -18.05 10.44
C LEU A 66 -6.15 -17.83 9.06
N HIS A 67 -5.59 -18.44 7.99
CA HIS A 67 -5.99 -18.15 6.60
C HIS A 67 -7.44 -18.53 6.31
N ASP A 68 -7.94 -19.61 6.86
CA ASP A 68 -9.28 -20.15 6.58
C ASP A 68 -10.34 -19.70 7.60
N THR A 69 -10.06 -18.65 8.38
CA THR A 69 -11.02 -18.11 9.34
C THR A 69 -12.00 -17.13 8.68
N PRO A 70 -13.28 -17.10 9.13
CA PRO A 70 -14.25 -16.10 8.63
C PRO A 70 -13.78 -14.66 8.87
N GLN A 71 -13.05 -14.43 9.96
CA GLN A 71 -12.47 -13.12 10.30
C GLN A 71 -11.44 -12.68 9.25
N MET A 72 -10.54 -13.59 8.83
CA MET A 72 -9.55 -13.31 7.79
C MET A 72 -10.24 -12.98 6.46
N SER A 73 -11.26 -13.75 6.08
CA SER A 73 -12.04 -13.47 4.86
C SER A 73 -12.65 -12.06 4.89
N SER A 74 -13.28 -11.68 6.00
CA SER A 74 -13.87 -10.35 6.16
C SER A 74 -12.81 -9.24 6.14
N ALA A 75 -11.65 -9.45 6.77
CA ALA A 75 -10.54 -8.50 6.75
C ALA A 75 -9.98 -8.32 5.33
N LEU A 76 -9.81 -9.42 4.58
CA LEU A 76 -9.35 -9.38 3.20
C LEU A 76 -10.35 -8.67 2.26
N ASP A 77 -11.66 -8.87 2.45
CA ASP A 77 -12.69 -8.20 1.67
C ASP A 77 -12.64 -6.68 1.88
N LEU A 78 -12.47 -6.24 3.13
CA LEU A 78 -12.30 -4.83 3.47
C LEU A 78 -11.03 -4.25 2.83
N GLN A 79 -9.90 -4.93 2.98
CA GLN A 79 -8.63 -4.49 2.41
C GLN A 79 -8.64 -4.51 0.88
N THR A 80 -9.35 -5.46 0.26
CA THR A 80 -9.54 -5.50 -1.19
C THR A 80 -10.35 -4.30 -1.70
N SER A 81 -11.40 -3.92 -0.98
CA SER A 81 -12.20 -2.74 -1.29
C SER A 81 -11.36 -1.45 -1.17
N LEU A 82 -10.58 -1.34 -0.11
CA LEU A 82 -9.66 -0.21 0.10
C LEU A 82 -8.58 -0.15 -0.99
N PHE A 83 -7.99 -1.30 -1.35
CA PHE A 83 -7.01 -1.42 -2.44
C PHE A 83 -7.56 -0.89 -3.76
N ARG A 84 -8.76 -1.34 -4.15
CA ARG A 84 -9.42 -0.89 -5.39
C ARG A 84 -9.68 0.62 -5.39
N THR A 85 -10.17 1.15 -4.27
CA THR A 85 -10.45 2.58 -4.13
C THR A 85 -9.17 3.41 -4.25
N ARG A 86 -8.09 3.00 -3.57
CA ARG A 86 -6.78 3.69 -3.63
C ARG A 86 -6.17 3.62 -5.03
N GLN A 87 -6.25 2.46 -5.67
CA GLN A 87 -5.78 2.27 -7.05
C GLN A 87 -6.55 3.16 -8.04
N ALA A 88 -7.89 3.21 -7.93
CA ALA A 88 -8.72 4.06 -8.76
C ALA A 88 -8.41 5.55 -8.54
N SER A 89 -8.27 5.99 -7.30
CA SER A 89 -7.91 7.38 -6.97
C SER A 89 -6.55 7.77 -7.57
N TRP A 90 -5.53 6.93 -7.40
CA TRP A 90 -4.20 7.18 -7.96
C TRP A 90 -4.24 7.24 -9.50
N LYS A 91 -4.95 6.29 -10.13
CA LYS A 91 -5.14 6.26 -11.58
C LYS A 91 -5.79 7.54 -12.08
N THR A 92 -6.86 7.99 -11.44
CA THR A 92 -7.55 9.24 -11.81
C THR A 92 -6.62 10.44 -11.68
N GLN A 93 -5.84 10.55 -10.60
CA GLN A 93 -4.91 11.67 -10.40
C GLN A 93 -3.80 11.69 -11.47
N SER A 94 -3.23 10.53 -11.80
CA SER A 94 -2.21 10.42 -12.85
C SER A 94 -2.78 10.73 -14.24
N GLU A 95 -3.99 10.25 -14.54
CA GLU A 95 -4.67 10.53 -15.82
C GLU A 95 -4.98 12.02 -16.01
N ILE A 96 -5.33 12.74 -14.94
CA ILE A 96 -5.55 14.20 -15.00
C ILE A 96 -4.26 14.92 -15.40
N LEU A 97 -3.12 14.58 -14.81
CA LEU A 97 -1.84 15.17 -15.14
C LEU A 97 -1.39 14.83 -16.56
N ASP A 98 -1.57 13.57 -16.98
CA ASP A 98 -1.30 13.15 -18.35
C ASP A 98 -2.18 13.86 -19.38
N GLN A 99 -3.45 14.08 -19.05
CA GLN A 99 -4.36 14.86 -19.91
C GLN A 99 -3.90 16.31 -20.03
N ARG A 100 -3.44 16.92 -18.94
CA ARG A 100 -2.86 18.27 -18.94
C ARG A 100 -1.62 18.35 -19.83
N ILE A 101 -0.74 17.36 -19.76
CA ILE A 101 0.44 17.28 -20.64
C ILE A 101 0.01 17.22 -22.10
N ARG A 102 -0.94 16.34 -22.46
CA ARG A 102 -1.46 16.23 -23.83
C ARG A 102 -2.08 17.55 -24.32
N GLN A 103 -2.82 18.25 -23.45
CA GLN A 103 -3.40 19.57 -23.79
C GLN A 103 -2.32 20.61 -24.09
N LEU A 104 -1.28 20.70 -23.26
CA LEU A 104 -0.15 21.60 -23.47
C LEU A 104 0.62 21.25 -24.77
N GLN A 105 0.80 19.97 -25.06
CA GLN A 105 1.40 19.51 -26.32
C GLN A 105 0.59 19.94 -27.54
N ALA A 106 -0.73 19.76 -27.52
CA ALA A 106 -1.61 20.21 -28.59
C ALA A 106 -1.57 21.75 -28.78
N GLN A 107 -1.40 22.50 -27.68
CA GLN A 107 -1.19 23.96 -27.75
C GLN A 107 0.11 24.31 -28.46
N ILE A 108 1.22 23.62 -28.14
CA ILE A 108 2.51 23.81 -28.83
C ILE A 108 2.36 23.52 -30.33
N GLU A 109 1.73 22.39 -30.68
CA GLU A 109 1.49 22.07 -32.10
C GLU A 109 0.67 23.15 -32.84
N GLY A 110 -0.32 23.74 -32.16
CA GLY A 110 -1.09 24.88 -32.70
C GLY A 110 -0.21 26.07 -32.96
N MET A 111 0.64 26.48 -31.99
CA MET A 111 1.58 27.57 -32.12
C MET A 111 2.64 27.31 -33.20
N GLN A 112 3.15 26.09 -33.31
CA GLN A 112 4.08 25.68 -34.37
C GLN A 112 3.47 25.82 -35.77
N ARG A 113 2.22 25.40 -35.98
CA ARG A 113 1.52 25.60 -37.25
C ARG A 113 1.31 27.08 -37.59
N GLN A 114 1.02 27.89 -36.56
CA GLN A 114 0.91 29.34 -36.74
C GLN A 114 2.25 29.97 -37.09
N THR A 115 3.34 29.53 -36.45
CA THR A 115 4.70 29.97 -36.76
C THR A 115 5.05 29.64 -38.20
N ALA A 116 4.82 28.42 -38.67
CA ALA A 116 5.07 28.04 -40.05
C ALA A 116 4.30 28.92 -41.07
N ALA A 117 3.01 29.19 -40.80
CA ALA A 117 2.23 30.09 -41.68
C ALA A 117 2.78 31.55 -41.70
N LEU A 118 3.30 32.04 -40.59
CA LEU A 118 3.94 33.38 -40.55
C LEU A 118 5.32 33.36 -41.22
N GLU A 119 6.07 32.30 -41.17
CA GLU A 119 7.34 32.08 -41.87
C GLU A 119 7.11 32.06 -43.40
N ASP A 120 6.06 31.36 -43.87
CA ASP A 120 5.65 31.38 -45.29
C ASP A 120 5.30 32.82 -45.75
N GLN A 121 4.51 33.58 -44.94
CA GLN A 121 4.18 34.96 -45.24
C GLN A 121 5.43 35.82 -45.25
N HIS A 122 6.36 35.62 -44.31
CA HIS A 122 7.62 36.34 -44.25
C HIS A 122 8.45 36.10 -45.50
N SER A 123 8.55 34.84 -45.96
CA SER A 123 9.27 34.50 -47.22
C SER A 123 8.69 35.20 -48.45
N LEU A 124 7.36 35.18 -48.60
CA LEU A 124 6.67 35.87 -49.71
C LEU A 124 6.91 37.38 -49.69
N LEU A 125 6.92 37.96 -48.46
CA LEU A 125 7.16 39.37 -48.29
C LEU A 125 8.61 39.76 -48.58
N ASP A 126 9.58 38.90 -48.28
CA ASP A 126 10.98 39.09 -48.66
C ASP A 126 11.16 39.13 -50.17
N ASP A 127 10.51 38.18 -50.88
CA ASP A 127 10.50 38.17 -52.34
C ASP A 127 9.87 39.43 -52.93
N GLU A 128 8.78 39.95 -52.32
CA GLU A 128 8.14 41.20 -52.74
C GLU A 128 9.10 42.40 -52.53
N ILE A 129 9.76 42.46 -51.39
CA ILE A 129 10.75 43.53 -51.08
C ILE A 129 11.87 43.54 -52.11
N VAL A 130 12.48 42.38 -52.44
CA VAL A 130 13.56 42.27 -53.44
C VAL A 130 13.11 42.79 -54.79
N ARG A 131 11.90 42.44 -55.26
CA ARG A 131 11.34 42.92 -56.54
C ARG A 131 11.11 44.42 -56.51
N PHE A 132 10.54 44.98 -55.43
CA PHE A 132 10.30 46.42 -55.32
C PHE A 132 11.60 47.24 -55.21
N GLU A 133 12.62 46.70 -54.51
CA GLU A 133 13.96 47.37 -54.45
C GLU A 133 14.58 47.44 -55.84
N ALA A 134 14.46 46.45 -56.68
CA ALA A 134 14.91 46.43 -58.04
C ALA A 134 14.15 47.51 -58.92
N LEU A 135 12.84 47.67 -58.72
CA LEU A 135 12.04 48.70 -59.41
C LEU A 135 12.40 50.13 -58.92
N VAL A 136 12.66 50.31 -57.64
CA VAL A 136 13.12 51.59 -57.11
C VAL A 136 14.47 52.04 -57.69
N SER A 137 15.41 51.09 -57.86
CA SER A 137 16.74 51.34 -58.44
C SER A 137 16.64 51.75 -59.90
N GLN A 138 15.58 51.36 -60.59
CA GLN A 138 15.26 51.77 -61.97
C GLN A 138 14.43 53.08 -62.06
N GLY A 139 14.05 53.67 -60.93
CA GLY A 139 13.17 54.83 -60.87
C GLY A 139 11.69 54.55 -61.10
N ASN A 140 11.27 53.28 -61.15
CA ASN A 140 9.93 52.86 -61.51
C ASN A 140 9.01 52.59 -60.31
N ALA A 141 9.50 52.77 -59.03
CA ALA A 141 8.70 52.60 -57.86
C ALA A 141 9.11 53.57 -56.73
N SER A 142 8.21 53.76 -55.73
CA SER A 142 8.45 54.68 -54.61
C SER A 142 9.18 53.96 -53.47
N VAL A 143 10.23 54.64 -52.96
CA VAL A 143 10.95 54.21 -51.73
C VAL A 143 10.01 54.02 -50.51
N VAL A 144 8.94 54.83 -50.44
CA VAL A 144 7.94 54.75 -49.35
C VAL A 144 7.26 53.36 -49.31
N ARG A 145 7.01 52.75 -50.50
CA ARG A 145 6.45 51.44 -50.57
C ARG A 145 7.40 50.34 -49.99
N VAL A 146 8.68 50.41 -50.35
CA VAL A 146 9.69 49.48 -49.81
C VAL A 146 9.81 49.62 -48.29
N LEU A 147 9.79 50.89 -47.75
CA LEU A 147 9.80 51.10 -46.31
C LEU A 147 8.54 50.53 -45.62
N ALA A 148 7.37 50.59 -46.24
CA ALA A 148 6.14 50.02 -45.73
C ALA A 148 6.23 48.48 -45.65
N LEU A 149 6.75 47.81 -46.70
CA LEU A 149 6.97 46.38 -46.72
C LEU A 149 8.00 45.92 -45.65
N LYS A 150 9.09 46.67 -45.51
CA LYS A 150 10.10 46.42 -44.47
C LYS A 150 9.53 46.53 -43.03
N ARG A 151 8.63 47.48 -42.78
CA ARG A 151 7.94 47.60 -41.51
C ARG A 151 7.03 46.37 -41.26
N GLU A 152 6.30 45.92 -42.28
CA GLU A 152 5.45 44.74 -42.17
C GLU A 152 6.30 43.48 -41.92
N ARG A 153 7.44 43.33 -42.62
CA ARG A 153 8.40 42.23 -42.32
C ARG A 153 8.86 42.25 -40.87
N ALA A 154 9.27 43.44 -40.35
CA ALA A 154 9.69 43.54 -38.96
C ALA A 154 8.57 43.15 -37.96
N ARG A 155 7.30 43.49 -38.32
CA ARG A 155 6.13 43.06 -37.53
C ARG A 155 5.96 41.52 -37.52
N LEU A 156 6.10 40.87 -38.69
CA LEU A 156 6.03 39.40 -38.79
C LEU A 156 7.14 38.71 -38.00
N VAL A 157 8.37 39.20 -38.09
CA VAL A 157 9.51 38.67 -37.29
C VAL A 157 9.22 38.80 -35.81
N GLY A 158 8.69 39.95 -35.35
CA GLY A 158 8.29 40.11 -33.94
C GLY A 158 7.21 39.12 -33.51
N ALA A 159 6.22 38.82 -34.36
CA ALA A 159 5.17 37.84 -34.07
C ALA A 159 5.72 36.42 -34.00
N ILE A 160 6.62 36.01 -34.92
CA ILE A 160 7.31 34.71 -34.91
C ILE A 160 8.11 34.56 -33.63
N GLN A 161 8.88 35.56 -33.22
CA GLN A 161 9.67 35.51 -31.96
C GLN A 161 8.78 35.42 -30.72
N SER A 162 7.65 36.12 -30.68
CA SER A 162 6.67 36.00 -29.60
C SER A 162 6.14 34.55 -29.47
N LEU A 163 5.73 33.92 -30.59
CA LEU A 163 5.28 32.54 -30.60
C LEU A 163 6.37 31.57 -30.14
N GLY A 164 7.63 31.80 -30.53
CA GLY A 164 8.77 31.02 -30.05
C GLY A 164 8.92 31.10 -28.53
N SER A 165 8.75 32.30 -27.97
CA SER A 165 8.77 32.48 -26.51
C SER A 165 7.60 31.80 -25.80
N ASP A 166 6.40 31.84 -26.39
CA ASP A 166 5.21 31.18 -25.86
C ASP A 166 5.33 29.61 -25.91
N ILE A 167 5.93 29.09 -26.97
CA ILE A 167 6.27 27.66 -27.08
C ILE A 167 7.24 27.27 -25.97
N ALA A 168 8.32 28.01 -25.77
CA ALA A 168 9.29 27.74 -24.71
C ALA A 168 8.65 27.78 -23.32
N ALA A 169 7.83 28.77 -23.02
CA ALA A 169 7.10 28.85 -21.76
C ALA A 169 6.14 27.65 -21.56
N THR A 170 5.49 27.20 -22.63
CA THR A 170 4.59 26.04 -22.57
C THR A 170 5.37 24.73 -22.37
N GLN A 171 6.56 24.60 -22.96
CA GLN A 171 7.47 23.47 -22.70
C GLN A 171 7.90 23.38 -21.24
N VAL A 172 8.19 24.52 -20.58
CA VAL A 172 8.49 24.59 -19.15
C VAL A 172 7.31 24.05 -18.34
N ARG A 173 6.07 24.47 -18.66
CA ARG A 173 4.86 23.98 -17.97
C ARG A 173 4.66 22.46 -18.13
N ILE A 174 5.01 21.89 -19.28
CA ILE A 174 5.02 20.43 -19.46
C ILE A 174 6.03 19.79 -18.54
N GLY A 175 7.23 20.36 -18.40
CA GLY A 175 8.26 19.90 -17.47
C GLY A 175 7.79 19.92 -16.03
N GLU A 176 7.16 21.02 -15.59
CA GLU A 176 6.57 21.15 -14.25
C GLU A 176 5.50 20.08 -13.99
N THR A 177 4.57 19.88 -14.94
CA THR A 177 3.51 18.87 -14.80
C THR A 177 4.07 17.44 -14.77
N ARG A 178 5.14 17.14 -15.51
CA ARG A 178 5.84 15.86 -15.42
C ARG A 178 6.52 15.63 -14.07
N ASN A 179 7.15 16.69 -13.53
CA ASN A 179 7.74 16.63 -12.20
C ASN A 179 6.67 16.41 -11.11
N GLU A 180 5.48 17.01 -11.26
CA GLU A 180 4.35 16.77 -10.38
C GLU A 180 3.89 15.29 -10.42
N LEU A 181 3.82 14.69 -11.61
CA LEU A 181 3.48 13.27 -11.78
C LEU A 181 4.53 12.35 -11.13
N ILE A 182 5.82 12.66 -11.31
CA ILE A 182 6.91 11.92 -10.66
C ILE A 182 6.83 12.05 -9.15
N GLY A 183 6.62 13.26 -8.64
CA GLY A 183 6.47 13.53 -7.20
C GLY A 183 5.29 12.75 -6.58
N LEU A 184 4.14 12.73 -7.27
CA LEU A 184 2.97 11.95 -6.85
C LEU A 184 3.30 10.44 -6.74
N SER A 185 4.03 9.88 -7.71
CA SER A 185 4.44 8.48 -7.70
C SER A 185 5.43 8.17 -6.57
N GLN A 186 6.41 9.06 -6.36
CA GLN A 186 7.40 8.92 -5.28
C GLN A 186 6.74 8.98 -3.91
N GLN A 187 5.88 9.96 -3.68
CA GLN A 187 5.14 10.10 -2.42
C GLN A 187 4.27 8.88 -2.11
N ARG A 188 3.59 8.33 -3.12
CA ARG A 188 2.81 7.08 -2.96
C ARG A 188 3.71 5.92 -2.53
N THR A 189 4.84 5.74 -3.22
CA THR A 189 5.79 4.65 -2.93
C THR A 189 6.34 4.76 -1.52
N GLU A 190 6.73 5.97 -1.11
CA GLU A 190 7.25 6.24 0.24
C GLU A 190 6.21 5.93 1.32
N GLN A 191 4.94 6.35 1.12
CA GLN A 191 3.85 6.04 2.02
C GLN A 191 3.62 4.52 2.14
N ILE A 192 3.62 3.80 1.01
CA ILE A 192 3.44 2.34 1.02
C ILE A 192 4.57 1.67 1.79
N LEU A 193 5.83 2.02 1.52
CA LEU A 193 7.00 1.41 2.17
C LEU A 193 7.06 1.72 3.66
N SER A 194 6.75 2.95 4.06
CA SER A 194 6.70 3.35 5.48
C SER A 194 5.65 2.53 6.23
N HIS A 195 4.41 2.48 5.72
CA HIS A 195 3.34 1.71 6.33
C HIS A 195 3.63 0.21 6.34
N LEU A 196 4.25 -0.32 5.27
CA LEU A 196 4.61 -1.73 5.19
C LEU A 196 5.63 -2.11 6.26
N THR A 197 6.67 -1.30 6.43
CA THR A 197 7.70 -1.52 7.45
C THR A 197 7.12 -1.50 8.86
N GLU A 198 6.25 -0.53 9.15
CA GLU A 198 5.56 -0.44 10.44
C GLU A 198 4.63 -1.64 10.66
N THR A 199 3.84 -2.01 9.65
CA THR A 199 2.93 -3.16 9.72
C THR A 199 3.69 -4.45 9.98
N GLN A 200 4.81 -4.68 9.27
CA GLN A 200 5.64 -5.89 9.46
C GLN A 200 6.22 -5.97 10.85
N LYS A 201 6.74 -4.85 11.38
CA LYS A 201 7.22 -4.80 12.76
C LYS A 201 6.13 -5.15 13.78
N ASN A 202 4.92 -4.64 13.57
CA ASN A 202 3.79 -4.92 14.46
C ASN A 202 3.33 -6.38 14.35
N ILE A 203 3.35 -6.98 13.14
CA ILE A 203 3.09 -8.41 12.94
C ILE A 203 4.09 -9.26 13.74
N ASP A 204 5.39 -8.95 13.65
CA ASP A 204 6.42 -9.71 14.34
C ASP A 204 6.21 -9.68 15.86
N VAL A 205 5.94 -8.50 16.44
CA VAL A 205 5.64 -8.35 17.87
C VAL A 205 4.37 -9.11 18.28
N LEU A 206 3.28 -8.94 17.51
CA LEU A 206 2.00 -9.60 17.83
C LEU A 206 2.04 -11.11 17.61
N SER A 207 2.83 -11.60 16.68
CA SER A 207 3.01 -13.04 16.46
C SER A 207 3.65 -13.74 17.66
N GLU A 208 4.66 -13.11 18.27
CA GLU A 208 5.27 -13.61 19.51
C GLU A 208 4.28 -13.58 20.68
N GLN A 209 3.50 -12.50 20.80
CA GLN A 209 2.45 -12.40 21.80
C GLN A 209 1.39 -13.49 21.62
N PHE A 210 0.93 -13.72 20.38
CA PHE A 210 -0.05 -14.74 20.04
C PHE A 210 0.44 -16.15 20.39
N ASN A 211 1.71 -16.46 20.07
CA ASN A 211 2.34 -17.72 20.42
C ASN A 211 2.39 -17.91 21.95
N ALA A 212 2.75 -16.87 22.71
CA ALA A 212 2.75 -16.91 24.16
C ALA A 212 1.35 -17.12 24.74
N ASP A 213 0.33 -16.49 24.16
CA ASP A 213 -1.06 -16.64 24.58
C ASP A 213 -1.61 -18.06 24.26
N LEU A 214 -1.25 -18.62 23.10
CA LEU A 214 -1.55 -20.03 22.77
C LEU A 214 -0.90 -21.00 23.76
N ASP A 215 0.34 -20.75 24.17
CA ASP A 215 1.01 -21.59 25.16
C ASP A 215 0.37 -21.48 26.56
N ARG A 216 -0.07 -20.27 26.95
CA ARG A 216 -0.87 -20.11 28.17
C ARG A 216 -2.18 -20.87 28.09
N GLN A 217 -2.86 -20.81 26.94
CA GLN A 217 -4.11 -21.53 26.72
C GLN A 217 -3.93 -23.04 26.80
N LYS A 218 -2.85 -23.61 26.23
CA LYS A 218 -2.53 -25.04 26.36
C LYS A 218 -2.34 -25.48 27.80
N ARG A 219 -1.75 -24.61 28.64
CA ARG A 219 -1.49 -24.88 30.07
C ARG A 219 -2.76 -24.82 30.95
N LEU A 220 -3.89 -24.33 30.43
CA LEU A 220 -5.17 -24.36 31.13
C LEU A 220 -5.72 -25.78 31.31
N VAL A 221 -5.26 -26.73 30.50
CA VAL A 221 -5.63 -28.13 30.59
C VAL A 221 -4.45 -28.93 31.11
N ILE A 222 -4.53 -29.29 32.40
CA ILE A 222 -3.51 -30.11 33.06
C ILE A 222 -3.75 -31.58 32.71
N ARG A 223 -2.74 -32.22 32.11
CA ARG A 223 -2.81 -33.61 31.63
C ARG A 223 -1.84 -34.49 32.38
N ALA A 224 -2.14 -35.81 32.44
CA ALA A 224 -1.26 -36.79 33.04
C ALA A 224 0.05 -36.91 32.25
N PRO A 225 1.22 -36.73 32.87
CA PRO A 225 2.52 -36.84 32.20
C PRO A 225 2.86 -38.30 31.88
N ARG A 226 2.25 -39.25 32.58
CA ARG A 226 2.42 -40.72 32.40
C ARG A 226 1.17 -41.47 32.88
N SER A 227 1.03 -42.71 32.47
CA SER A 227 -0.04 -43.59 32.97
C SER A 227 0.25 -44.05 34.40
N GLY A 228 -0.78 -44.23 35.21
CA GLY A 228 -0.65 -44.66 36.60
C GLY A 228 -1.90 -44.38 37.43
N ARG A 229 -1.80 -44.56 38.74
CA ARG A 229 -2.88 -44.30 39.70
C ARG A 229 -2.71 -42.93 40.38
N VAL A 230 -3.78 -42.17 40.44
CA VAL A 230 -3.82 -40.86 41.11
C VAL A 230 -3.89 -41.05 42.62
N ILE A 231 -3.01 -40.35 43.36
CA ILE A 231 -3.01 -40.30 44.82
C ILE A 231 -2.76 -38.87 45.32
N GLY A 232 -3.22 -38.60 46.55
CA GLY A 232 -2.97 -37.35 47.24
C GLY A 232 -3.57 -36.14 46.52
N VAL A 233 -4.79 -36.25 45.98
CA VAL A 233 -5.51 -35.15 45.33
C VAL A 233 -5.72 -34.02 46.37
N ARG A 234 -5.12 -32.85 46.14
CA ARG A 234 -5.29 -31.70 46.97
C ARG A 234 -6.32 -30.70 46.43
N ALA A 235 -6.65 -30.81 45.15
CA ALA A 235 -7.62 -29.98 44.49
C ALA A 235 -9.03 -30.63 44.62
N HIS A 236 -9.78 -30.21 45.64
CA HIS A 236 -11.09 -30.83 45.96
C HIS A 236 -12.28 -29.95 45.54
N THR A 237 -12.11 -28.66 45.30
CA THR A 237 -13.23 -27.73 45.10
C THR A 237 -13.17 -27.06 43.73
N VAL A 238 -14.23 -27.22 42.93
CA VAL A 238 -14.46 -26.43 41.72
C VAL A 238 -14.64 -24.96 42.14
N GLY A 239 -14.00 -24.04 41.42
CA GLY A 239 -13.95 -22.62 41.78
C GLY A 239 -12.76 -22.24 42.68
N GLY A 240 -12.05 -23.22 43.26
CA GLY A 240 -10.85 -22.95 44.08
C GLY A 240 -9.71 -22.30 43.26
N VAL A 241 -8.87 -21.50 43.98
CA VAL A 241 -7.66 -20.92 43.42
C VAL A 241 -6.50 -21.90 43.59
N ILE A 242 -5.74 -22.10 42.52
CA ILE A 242 -4.48 -22.84 42.54
C ILE A 242 -3.33 -21.84 42.49
N VAL A 243 -2.36 -22.03 43.37
CA VAL A 243 -1.12 -21.26 43.39
C VAL A 243 -0.09 -21.99 42.52
N ALA A 244 0.67 -21.22 41.73
CA ALA A 244 1.76 -21.80 40.94
C ALA A 244 2.76 -22.50 41.89
N SER A 245 3.23 -23.68 41.50
CA SER A 245 4.14 -24.55 42.21
C SER A 245 3.49 -25.45 43.31
N ASP A 246 2.19 -25.34 43.62
CA ASP A 246 1.55 -26.26 44.55
C ASP A 246 1.33 -27.62 43.86
N PRO A 247 1.68 -28.75 44.55
CA PRO A 247 1.39 -30.06 44.05
C PRO A 247 -0.13 -30.31 44.08
N LEU A 248 -0.73 -30.61 42.91
CA LEU A 248 -2.18 -30.82 42.78
C LEU A 248 -2.56 -32.25 43.10
N MET A 249 -1.74 -33.22 42.67
CA MET A 249 -1.89 -34.67 42.87
C MET A 249 -0.58 -35.37 42.48
N PHE A 250 -0.46 -36.62 42.84
CA PHE A 250 0.65 -37.47 42.43
C PHE A 250 0.12 -38.63 41.55
N ILE A 251 0.95 -39.07 40.59
CA ILE A 251 0.64 -40.25 39.76
C ILE A 251 1.70 -41.32 40.03
N VAL A 252 1.28 -42.45 40.59
CA VAL A 252 2.13 -43.61 40.81
C VAL A 252 2.00 -44.53 39.60
N PRO A 253 3.08 -44.84 38.87
CA PRO A 253 3.06 -45.70 37.71
C PRO A 253 2.59 -47.12 38.08
N GLU A 254 1.77 -47.76 37.24
CA GLU A 254 1.46 -49.17 37.36
C GLU A 254 2.70 -49.98 36.94
N GLY A 255 3.44 -50.51 37.91
CA GLY A 255 4.63 -51.33 37.65
C GLY A 255 5.86 -51.01 38.51
N ASP A 256 5.93 -49.89 39.21
CA ASP A 256 6.92 -49.66 40.26
C ASP A 256 6.46 -50.40 41.55
N ARG A 257 6.99 -51.60 41.77
CA ARG A 257 6.95 -52.22 43.10
C ARG A 257 7.86 -51.41 44.01
N LEU A 258 7.28 -50.89 45.08
CA LEU A 258 8.00 -50.36 46.24
C LEU A 258 8.99 -51.38 46.77
#